data_a27469f5d26c5147f73b9faf3cda63e6
#
_entry.id   a27469f5d26c5147f73b9faf3cda63e6
#
_cell.length_a   1.000
_cell.length_b   1.000
_cell.length_c   1.000
_cell.angle_alpha   90.00
_cell.angle_beta   90.00
_cell.angle_gamma   90.00
#
_symmetry.space_group_name_H-M   'P 1'
#
loop_
_entity.id
_entity.type
_entity.pdbx_description
1 polymer ?
#
loop_
_entity_poly.entity_id
_entity_poly.type
_entity_poly.pdbx_seq_one_letter_code
_entity_poly.pdbx_strand_id
1 'polypeptide(L)'
;MGKRILHIITSGLVLLSVLTACSTKKNTSGTRFYHAMTARFNTYFNGSEAFKEGVLEQQKGHKDNYTTLLPMYAVRNKSTAAMGKSNFETAIEKCENAQVR
;
A
#
# COMPACT_ATOMS: atom_id res chain seq x y z
N MET A 1 -4.64 45.17 -30.20
CA MET A 1 -3.73 44.73 -29.11
C MET A 1 -4.46 44.40 -27.83
N GLY A 2 -5.40 45.18 -27.36
CA GLY A 2 -6.08 44.92 -26.07
C GLY A 2 -6.77 43.57 -25.90
N LYS A 3 -7.43 43.04 -26.92
CA LYS A 3 -8.13 41.76 -26.87
C LYS A 3 -7.17 40.57 -26.64
N ARG A 4 -6.00 40.56 -27.25
CA ARG A 4 -4.99 39.50 -27.07
C ARG A 4 -4.37 39.53 -25.68
N ILE A 5 -4.11 40.71 -25.15
CA ILE A 5 -3.60 40.92 -23.80
C ILE A 5 -4.64 40.43 -22.78
N LEU A 6 -5.92 40.76 -23.01
CA LEU A 6 -7.02 40.31 -22.14
C LEU A 6 -7.12 38.77 -22.09
N HIS A 7 -6.99 38.10 -23.25
CA HIS A 7 -7.00 36.63 -23.31
C HIS A 7 -5.81 35.98 -22.58
N ILE A 8 -4.63 36.58 -22.66
CA ILE A 8 -3.44 36.10 -21.95
C ILE A 8 -3.63 36.24 -20.43
N ILE A 9 -4.15 37.37 -19.99
CA ILE A 9 -4.42 37.62 -18.54
C ILE A 9 -5.49 36.68 -18.01
N THR A 10 -6.59 36.47 -18.74
CA THR A 10 -7.66 35.55 -18.32
C THR A 10 -7.18 34.10 -18.30
N SER A 11 -6.40 33.68 -19.31
CA SER A 11 -5.80 32.34 -19.34
C SER A 11 -4.83 32.11 -18.17
N GLY A 12 -3.99 33.09 -17.85
CA GLY A 12 -3.08 33.03 -16.72
C GLY A 12 -3.81 32.97 -15.37
N LEU A 13 -4.90 33.73 -15.23
CA LEU A 13 -5.70 33.73 -14.00
C LEU A 13 -6.42 32.39 -13.78
N VAL A 14 -6.96 31.80 -14.84
CA VAL A 14 -7.58 30.45 -14.80
C VAL A 14 -6.54 29.38 -14.45
N LEU A 15 -5.36 29.45 -15.04
CA LEU A 15 -4.29 28.48 -14.73
C LEU A 15 -3.84 28.59 -13.25
N LEU A 16 -3.73 29.80 -12.73
CA LEU A 16 -3.36 30.04 -11.34
C LEU A 16 -4.42 29.52 -10.36
N SER A 17 -5.71 29.66 -10.68
CA SER A 17 -6.81 29.15 -9.85
C SER A 17 -6.87 27.63 -9.80
N VAL A 18 -6.49 26.94 -10.87
CA VAL A 18 -6.41 25.46 -10.89
C VAL A 18 -5.27 24.95 -10.01
N LEU A 19 -4.14 25.63 -9.95
CA LEU A 19 -3.00 25.25 -9.13
C LEU A 19 -3.27 25.37 -7.60
N THR A 20 -4.15 26.28 -7.19
CA THR A 20 -4.51 26.46 -5.78
C THR A 20 -5.59 25.49 -5.28
N ALA A 21 -6.26 24.77 -6.18
CA ALA A 21 -7.35 23.84 -5.84
C ALA A 21 -6.88 22.52 -5.23
N CYS A 22 -5.60 22.18 -5.31
CA CYS A 22 -5.05 20.93 -4.77
C CYS A 22 -4.63 21.03 -3.30
N SER A 23 -5.56 21.37 -2.40
CA SER A 23 -5.31 21.22 -0.95
C SER A 23 -5.77 19.85 -0.47
N THR A 24 -4.82 18.94 -0.26
CA THR A 24 -5.06 17.58 0.25
C THR A 24 -5.50 17.54 1.73
N LYS A 25 -5.48 18.67 2.40
CA LYS A 25 -5.86 18.79 3.83
C LYS A 25 -7.36 18.96 4.07
N LYS A 26 -8.16 19.17 3.04
CA LYS A 26 -9.61 19.34 3.19
C LYS A 26 -10.30 17.99 3.31
N ASN A 27 -11.04 17.78 4.39
CA ASN A 27 -11.80 16.55 4.64
C ASN A 27 -13.14 16.60 3.87
N THR A 28 -13.06 16.55 2.54
CA THR A 28 -14.21 16.49 1.65
C THR A 28 -14.57 15.04 1.31
N SER A 29 -15.79 14.80 0.88
CA SER A 29 -16.25 13.47 0.44
C SER A 29 -15.37 12.88 -0.67
N GLY A 30 -14.89 13.70 -1.61
CA GLY A 30 -13.96 13.28 -2.66
C GLY A 30 -12.60 12.86 -2.11
N THR A 31 -12.06 13.57 -1.12
CA THR A 31 -10.79 13.22 -0.50
C THR A 31 -10.91 11.91 0.30
N ARG A 32 -12.02 11.72 1.01
CA ARG A 32 -12.30 10.46 1.73
C ARG A 32 -12.40 9.27 0.79
N PHE A 33 -13.10 9.43 -0.33
CA PHE A 33 -13.21 8.39 -1.35
C PHE A 33 -11.83 8.04 -1.93
N TYR A 34 -11.04 9.04 -2.29
CA TYR A 34 -9.69 8.84 -2.81
C TYR A 34 -8.80 8.09 -1.80
N HIS A 35 -8.80 8.48 -0.54
CA HIS A 35 -8.01 7.81 0.49
C HIS A 35 -8.50 6.38 0.76
N ALA A 36 -9.80 6.16 0.80
CA ALA A 36 -10.38 4.82 0.97
C ALA A 36 -10.02 3.90 -0.21
N MET A 37 -10.09 4.41 -1.42
CA MET A 37 -9.71 3.67 -2.62
C MET A 37 -8.21 3.35 -2.63
N THR A 38 -7.36 4.30 -2.33
CA THR A 38 -5.90 4.10 -2.27
C THR A 38 -5.52 3.12 -1.17
N ALA A 39 -6.12 3.23 0.01
CA ALA A 39 -5.88 2.29 1.11
C ALA A 39 -6.30 0.87 0.73
N ARG A 40 -7.45 0.70 0.09
CA ARG A 40 -7.98 -0.62 -0.28
C ARG A 40 -7.19 -1.27 -1.42
N PHE A 41 -6.96 -0.55 -2.52
CA PHE A 41 -6.39 -1.15 -3.74
C PHE A 41 -4.87 -1.11 -3.78
N ASN A 42 -4.22 -0.16 -3.15
CA ASN A 42 -2.78 -0.05 -3.18
C ASN A 42 -2.14 -0.59 -1.89
N THR A 43 -2.51 -0.04 -0.76
CA THR A 43 -1.87 -0.38 0.52
C THR A 43 -2.23 -1.79 0.97
N TYR A 44 -3.52 -2.15 0.94
CA TYR A 44 -3.99 -3.48 1.31
C TYR A 44 -3.48 -4.56 0.36
N PHE A 45 -3.53 -4.32 -0.95
CA PHE A 45 -3.03 -5.26 -1.94
C PHE A 45 -1.55 -5.55 -1.74
N ASN A 46 -0.71 -4.52 -1.61
CA ASN A 46 0.71 -4.68 -1.37
C ASN A 46 1.02 -5.39 -0.03
N GLY A 47 0.24 -5.11 1.01
CA GLY A 47 0.34 -5.84 2.28
C GLY A 47 -0.01 -7.32 2.15
N SER A 48 -1.08 -7.63 1.41
CA SER A 48 -1.50 -9.01 1.11
C SER A 48 -0.45 -9.78 0.29
N GLU A 49 0.14 -9.15 -0.71
CA GLU A 49 1.19 -9.77 -1.51
C GLU A 49 2.47 -10.03 -0.68
N ALA A 50 2.91 -9.07 0.12
CA ALA A 50 4.03 -9.26 1.03
C ALA A 50 3.79 -10.41 2.03
N PHE A 51 2.58 -10.53 2.55
CA PHE A 51 2.20 -11.65 3.43
C PHE A 51 2.29 -13.00 2.69
N LYS A 52 1.75 -13.10 1.48
CA LYS A 52 1.80 -14.32 0.67
C LYS A 52 3.25 -14.72 0.34
N GLU A 53 4.09 -13.77 -0.03
CA GLU A 53 5.51 -14.00 -0.28
C GLU A 53 6.22 -14.53 0.98
N GLY A 54 5.94 -13.94 2.15
CA GLY A 54 6.47 -14.42 3.43
C GLY A 54 6.08 -15.86 3.72
N VAL A 55 4.82 -16.23 3.50
CA VAL A 55 4.34 -17.61 3.67
C VAL A 55 5.01 -18.56 2.68
N LEU A 56 5.15 -18.17 1.42
CA LEU A 56 5.83 -18.98 0.40
C LEU A 56 7.31 -19.20 0.74
N GLU A 57 7.98 -18.18 1.26
CA GLU A 57 9.37 -18.29 1.70
C GLU A 57 9.52 -19.27 2.86
N GLN A 58 8.63 -19.25 3.82
CA GLN A 58 8.59 -20.22 4.91
C GLN A 58 8.33 -21.63 4.41
N GLN A 59 7.42 -21.83 3.46
CA GLN A 59 7.12 -23.13 2.87
C GLN A 59 8.31 -23.69 2.08
N LYS A 60 9.01 -22.85 1.32
CA LYS A 60 10.22 -23.25 0.57
C LYS A 60 11.38 -23.65 1.49
N GLY A 61 11.50 -23.00 2.63
CA GLY A 61 12.53 -23.28 3.63
C GLY A 61 12.23 -24.50 4.50
N HIS A 62 11.00 -24.99 4.48
CA HIS A 62 10.62 -26.18 5.26
C HIS A 62 11.04 -27.46 4.54
N LYS A 63 11.79 -28.31 5.27
CA LYS A 63 12.16 -29.65 4.81
C LYS A 63 11.51 -30.69 5.72
N ASP A 64 10.64 -31.50 5.14
CA ASP A 64 9.97 -32.57 5.88
C ASP A 64 10.93 -33.68 6.28
N ASN A 65 10.82 -34.13 7.54
CA ASN A 65 11.51 -35.29 8.03
C ASN A 65 10.55 -36.48 8.08
N TYR A 66 10.64 -37.35 7.08
CA TYR A 66 9.76 -38.53 6.95
C TYR A 66 10.03 -39.65 7.95
N THR A 67 11.05 -39.52 8.82
CA THR A 67 11.35 -40.49 9.89
C THR A 67 10.58 -40.24 11.15
N THR A 68 9.93 -39.07 11.30
CA THR A 68 9.11 -38.67 12.45
C THR A 68 7.69 -38.38 12.00
N LEU A 69 6.75 -38.34 12.97
CA LEU A 69 5.37 -37.95 12.70
C LEU A 69 5.34 -36.53 12.12
N LEU A 70 4.81 -36.39 10.90
CA LEU A 70 4.73 -35.11 10.22
C LEU A 70 3.73 -34.19 10.97
N PRO A 71 4.11 -32.95 11.28
CA PRO A 71 3.18 -31.98 11.86
C PRO A 71 2.08 -31.60 10.87
N MET A 72 0.88 -31.38 11.37
CA MET A 72 -0.28 -30.98 10.55
C MET A 72 -0.06 -29.64 9.81
N TYR A 73 0.77 -28.78 10.37
CA TYR A 73 1.17 -27.49 9.77
C TYR A 73 2.70 -27.43 9.66
N ALA A 74 3.19 -27.40 8.43
CA ALA A 74 4.61 -27.43 8.09
C ALA A 74 5.42 -26.21 8.62
N VAL A 75 4.75 -25.11 8.94
CA VAL A 75 5.38 -23.77 9.06
C VAL A 75 5.76 -23.39 10.50
N ARG A 76 5.62 -24.28 11.49
CA ARG A 76 5.74 -23.92 12.92
C ARG A 76 7.03 -24.40 13.60
N ASN A 77 8.15 -24.41 12.89
CA ASN A 77 9.45 -24.78 13.45
C ASN A 77 10.30 -23.54 13.76
N LYS A 78 11.16 -23.63 14.78
CA LYS A 78 12.10 -22.56 15.15
C LYS A 78 13.03 -22.17 14.00
N SER A 79 13.36 -23.09 13.12
CA SER A 79 14.21 -22.85 11.95
C SER A 79 13.51 -22.03 10.85
N THR A 80 12.19 -22.16 10.71
CA THR A 80 11.40 -21.44 9.72
C THR A 80 10.86 -20.10 10.24
N ALA A 81 10.89 -19.88 11.56
CA ALA A 81 10.38 -18.66 12.18
C ALA A 81 11.12 -17.38 11.76
N ALA A 82 12.40 -17.50 11.40
CA ALA A 82 13.20 -16.38 10.91
C ALA A 82 13.01 -16.10 9.40
N MET A 83 12.47 -17.09 8.66
CA MET A 83 12.25 -16.97 7.22
C MET A 83 11.01 -16.11 6.94
N GLY A 84 11.11 -15.23 5.96
CA GLY A 84 10.02 -14.34 5.60
C GLY A 84 9.75 -13.18 6.59
N LYS A 85 10.57 -13.02 7.62
CA LYS A 85 10.40 -11.96 8.63
C LYS A 85 10.30 -10.59 8.01
N SER A 86 11.16 -10.25 7.06
CA SER A 86 11.14 -8.98 6.34
C SER A 86 9.81 -8.75 5.59
N ASN A 87 9.28 -9.78 4.95
CA ASN A 87 8.02 -9.72 4.23
C ASN A 87 6.83 -9.54 5.18
N PHE A 88 6.84 -10.19 6.34
CA PHE A 88 5.82 -10.01 7.36
C PHE A 88 5.87 -8.63 8.01
N GLU A 89 7.05 -8.10 8.28
CA GLU A 89 7.23 -6.72 8.77
C GLU A 89 6.69 -5.70 7.76
N THR A 90 6.96 -5.88 6.47
CA THR A 90 6.40 -5.05 5.41
C THR A 90 4.87 -5.16 5.36
N ALA A 91 4.32 -6.35 5.51
CA ALA A 91 2.87 -6.55 5.56
C ALA A 91 2.23 -5.81 6.75
N ILE A 92 2.82 -5.88 7.92
CA ILE A 92 2.37 -5.17 9.13
C ILE A 92 2.41 -3.66 8.92
N GLU A 93 3.52 -3.12 8.43
CA GLU A 93 3.67 -1.70 8.13
C GLU A 93 2.59 -1.19 7.14
N LYS A 94 2.31 -1.96 6.09
CA LYS A 94 1.26 -1.61 5.13
C LYS A 94 -0.13 -1.63 5.77
N CYS A 95 -0.41 -2.59 6.64
CA CYS A 95 -1.67 -2.66 7.37
C CYS A 95 -1.84 -1.49 8.33
N GLU A 96 -0.81 -1.12 9.08
CA GLU A 96 -0.81 0.05 9.97
C GLU A 96 -1.06 1.34 9.19
N ASN A 97 -0.36 1.53 8.07
CA ASN A 97 -0.55 2.68 7.19
C ASN A 97 -1.97 2.77 6.60
N ALA A 98 -2.64 1.64 6.39
CA ALA A 98 -4.02 1.61 5.93
C ALA A 98 -5.02 2.04 7.02
N GLN A 99 -4.71 1.78 8.30
CA GLN A 99 -5.58 2.15 9.42
C GLN A 99 -5.50 3.63 9.80
N VAL A 100 -4.32 4.24 9.64
CA VAL A 100 -4.07 5.64 10.04
C VAL A 100 -4.66 6.65 9.05
N ARG A 101 -5.04 6.26 7.85
CA ARG A 101 -5.61 7.09 6.79
C ARG A 101 -7.12 6.96 6.69
#